data_f39027b8172e66c2e270d8298f8c7dce
#
_entry.id   f39027b8172e66c2e270d8298f8c7dce
#
_cell.length_a   1.000
_cell.length_b   1.000
_cell.length_c   1.000
_cell.angle_alpha   90.00
_cell.angle_beta   90.00
_cell.angle_gamma   90.00
#
_symmetry.space_group_name_H-M   'P 1'
#
loop_
_entity.id
_entity.type
_entity.pdbx_description
1 polymer ?
#
loop_
_entity_poly.entity_id
_entity_poly.type
_entity_poly.pdbx_seq_one_letter_code
_entity_poly.pdbx_strand_id
1 'polypeptide(L)'
;MRVVIAEDQVLLREGLARLFEDGGHEVVASLPDAEHLPAAVAGHRPDLVVLDVRMPPTFTDEGARAAKQIKEQHPELGVLVLSQHVETAHAVELVSQGGFGYLLKNRVLDVGAFLAAAERVAAGGSALDPQVVASLVSPGSAADDPLAALSGREREVLELMAEGLTNAGIAKRLVLSERTVEAHVRSVLMKLSIPESGDAHRRVLAVLAHLTAAQIQY
;
A
#
# COMPACT_ATOMS: atom_id res chain seq x y z
N MET A 1 2.01 26.56 -0.59
CA MET A 1 0.71 25.87 -0.69
C MET A 1 0.20 25.50 0.70
N ARG A 2 -1.12 25.38 0.83
CA ARG A 2 -1.80 24.94 2.06
C ARG A 2 -2.05 23.44 1.98
N VAL A 3 -1.64 22.71 3.00
CA VAL A 3 -1.63 21.24 2.98
C VAL A 3 -2.46 20.69 4.14
N VAL A 4 -3.31 19.72 3.87
CA VAL A 4 -3.95 18.86 4.87
C VAL A 4 -3.28 17.49 4.82
N ILE A 5 -2.95 16.93 5.98
CA ILE A 5 -2.34 15.60 6.09
C ILE A 5 -3.29 14.68 6.86
N ALA A 6 -3.53 13.47 6.34
CA ALA A 6 -4.25 12.40 7.02
C ALA A 6 -3.37 11.14 7.05
N GLU A 7 -2.89 10.78 8.24
CA GLU A 7 -1.95 9.67 8.48
C GLU A 7 -2.14 9.17 9.91
N ASP A 8 -2.37 7.89 10.12
CA ASP A 8 -2.60 7.31 11.44
C ASP A 8 -1.32 7.21 12.30
N GLN A 9 -0.18 6.96 11.65
CA GLN A 9 1.10 6.85 12.33
C GLN A 9 1.62 8.22 12.76
N VAL A 10 1.59 8.48 14.05
CA VAL A 10 1.96 9.78 14.65
C VAL A 10 3.33 10.26 14.16
N LEU A 11 4.35 9.39 14.19
CA LEU A 11 5.71 9.78 13.81
C LEU A 11 5.80 10.20 12.33
N LEU A 12 5.12 9.47 11.43
CA LEU A 12 5.11 9.81 10.02
C LEU A 12 4.30 11.09 9.76
N ARG A 13 3.15 11.25 10.41
CA ARG A 13 2.32 12.44 10.30
C ARG A 13 3.08 13.71 10.71
N GLU A 14 3.74 13.68 11.89
CA GLU A 14 4.56 14.79 12.37
C GLU A 14 5.78 15.03 11.45
N GLY A 15 6.41 13.95 10.95
CA GLY A 15 7.50 14.02 9.99
C GLY A 15 7.08 14.70 8.68
N LEU A 16 5.94 14.30 8.10
CA LEU A 16 5.38 14.92 6.90
C LEU A 16 5.05 16.41 7.14
N ALA A 17 4.41 16.74 8.26
CA ALA A 17 4.11 18.12 8.59
C ALA A 17 5.39 18.97 8.62
N ARG A 18 6.43 18.47 9.29
CA ARG A 18 7.71 19.18 9.37
C ARG A 18 8.39 19.34 8.00
N LEU A 19 8.35 18.29 7.15
CA LEU A 19 8.91 18.35 5.80
C LEU A 19 8.23 19.43 4.94
N PHE A 20 6.91 19.54 5.01
CA PHE A 20 6.17 20.59 4.30
C PHE A 20 6.48 21.98 4.85
N GLU A 21 6.52 22.17 6.17
CA GLU A 21 6.87 23.45 6.80
C GLU A 21 8.30 23.89 6.44
N ASP A 22 9.27 22.99 6.52
CA ASP A 22 10.66 23.27 6.17
C ASP A 22 10.79 23.57 4.65
N GLY A 23 9.90 23.00 3.81
CA GLY A 23 9.75 23.33 2.39
C GLY A 23 9.03 24.65 2.11
N GLY A 24 8.65 25.42 3.14
CA GLY A 24 7.96 26.71 3.00
C GLY A 24 6.46 26.60 2.72
N HIS A 25 5.85 25.49 3.04
CA HIS A 25 4.41 25.26 2.91
C HIS A 25 3.70 25.38 4.26
N GLU A 26 2.39 25.61 4.25
CA GLU A 26 1.56 25.73 5.45
C GLU A 26 0.76 24.45 5.66
N VAL A 27 0.98 23.72 6.76
CA VAL A 27 0.15 22.60 7.15
C VAL A 27 -1.02 23.12 7.96
N VAL A 28 -2.21 23.13 7.34
CA VAL A 28 -3.43 23.72 7.92
C VAL A 28 -4.25 22.75 8.75
N ALA A 29 -4.04 21.44 8.58
CA ALA A 29 -4.60 20.41 9.45
C ALA A 29 -3.77 19.12 9.35
N SER A 30 -3.67 18.40 10.47
CA SER A 30 -3.08 17.07 10.61
C SER A 30 -4.07 16.14 11.30
N LEU A 31 -4.51 15.10 10.62
CA LEU A 31 -5.60 14.21 11.01
C LEU A 31 -5.08 12.78 11.21
N PRO A 32 -5.54 12.04 12.23
CA PRO A 32 -5.15 10.66 12.46
C PRO A 32 -5.96 9.65 11.62
N ASP A 33 -6.99 10.10 10.91
CA ASP A 33 -7.95 9.28 10.17
C ASP A 33 -8.56 10.06 9.00
N ALA A 34 -9.40 9.39 8.20
CA ALA A 34 -10.12 9.99 7.09
C ALA A 34 -11.49 10.59 7.47
N GLU A 35 -12.00 10.34 8.67
CA GLU A 35 -13.36 10.73 9.06
C GLU A 35 -13.57 12.25 9.04
N HIS A 36 -12.58 12.98 9.54
CA HIS A 36 -12.64 14.45 9.63
C HIS A 36 -12.13 15.17 8.38
N LEU A 37 -11.64 14.43 7.40
CA LEU A 37 -11.01 14.99 6.20
C LEU A 37 -11.95 15.87 5.36
N PRO A 38 -13.24 15.52 5.11
CA PRO A 38 -14.16 16.39 4.39
C PRO A 38 -14.38 17.74 5.07
N ALA A 39 -14.50 17.75 6.41
CA ALA A 39 -14.67 18.97 7.18
C ALA A 39 -13.42 19.86 7.15
N ALA A 40 -12.23 19.26 7.24
CA ALA A 40 -10.95 19.96 7.14
C ALA A 40 -10.77 20.58 5.74
N VAL A 41 -11.11 19.87 4.66
CA VAL A 41 -11.05 20.40 3.29
C VAL A 41 -11.99 21.57 3.12
N ALA A 42 -13.24 21.45 3.56
CA ALA A 42 -14.24 22.53 3.46
C ALA A 42 -13.84 23.77 4.29
N GLY A 43 -13.31 23.58 5.50
CA GLY A 43 -12.95 24.67 6.41
C GLY A 43 -11.66 25.38 6.02
N HIS A 44 -10.64 24.64 5.62
CA HIS A 44 -9.32 25.20 5.35
C HIS A 44 -9.05 25.51 3.89
N ARG A 45 -9.80 24.93 2.94
CA ARG A 45 -9.60 25.09 1.48
C ARG A 45 -8.13 24.89 1.09
N PRO A 46 -7.56 23.70 1.32
CA PRO A 46 -6.17 23.42 1.01
C PRO A 46 -5.93 23.36 -0.50
N ASP A 47 -4.67 23.50 -0.90
CA ASP A 47 -4.21 23.26 -2.27
C ASP A 47 -3.91 21.78 -2.50
N LEU A 48 -3.56 21.07 -1.42
CA LEU A 48 -3.16 19.67 -1.43
C LEU A 48 -3.68 18.93 -0.20
N VAL A 49 -4.15 17.71 -0.43
CA VAL A 49 -4.37 16.70 0.62
C VAL A 49 -3.36 15.59 0.44
N VAL A 50 -2.63 15.26 1.49
CA VAL A 50 -1.73 14.09 1.56
C VAL A 50 -2.37 13.08 2.49
N LEU A 51 -2.57 11.83 2.02
CA LEU A 51 -3.25 10.83 2.84
C LEU A 51 -2.68 9.43 2.67
N ASP A 52 -2.66 8.66 3.77
CA ASP A 52 -2.37 7.24 3.74
C ASP A 52 -3.55 6.46 3.14
N VAL A 53 -3.27 5.37 2.43
CA VAL A 53 -4.29 4.44 1.93
C VAL A 53 -5.03 3.77 3.07
N ARG A 54 -4.29 3.30 4.08
CA ARG A 54 -4.80 2.44 5.16
C ARG A 54 -4.85 3.19 6.48
N MET A 55 -6.04 3.58 6.87
CA MET A 55 -6.31 4.30 8.12
C MET A 55 -7.42 3.63 8.94
N PRO A 56 -7.58 3.98 10.23
CA PRO A 56 -8.73 3.52 11.00
C PRO A 56 -10.06 3.80 10.30
N PRO A 57 -11.12 3.01 10.52
CA PRO A 57 -11.22 1.94 11.54
C PRO A 57 -10.76 0.55 11.09
N THR A 58 -10.70 0.25 9.79
CA THR A 58 -10.47 -1.12 9.30
C THR A 58 -9.05 -1.35 8.79
N PHE A 59 -8.30 -0.28 8.51
CA PHE A 59 -6.94 -0.31 7.96
C PHE A 59 -6.86 -1.02 6.60
N THR A 60 -7.87 -0.86 5.77
CA THR A 60 -7.94 -1.47 4.44
C THR A 60 -7.74 -0.44 3.33
N ASP A 61 -8.75 0.39 3.05
CA ASP A 61 -8.80 1.30 1.91
C ASP A 61 -9.47 2.65 2.23
N GLU A 62 -9.57 3.01 3.52
CA GLU A 62 -10.26 4.21 3.97
C GLU A 62 -9.74 5.48 3.29
N GLY A 63 -8.41 5.59 3.19
CA GLY A 63 -7.80 6.74 2.53
C GLY A 63 -8.06 6.75 1.02
N ALA A 64 -8.01 5.60 0.36
CA ALA A 64 -8.31 5.53 -1.07
C ALA A 64 -9.77 5.93 -1.37
N ARG A 65 -10.72 5.49 -0.53
CA ARG A 65 -12.13 5.92 -0.63
C ARG A 65 -12.30 7.40 -0.35
N ALA A 66 -11.61 7.93 0.66
CA ALA A 66 -11.62 9.36 0.95
C ALA A 66 -11.01 10.19 -0.19
N ALA A 67 -9.90 9.73 -0.80
CA ALA A 67 -9.31 10.36 -1.97
C ALA A 67 -10.31 10.45 -3.13
N LYS A 68 -11.03 9.36 -3.43
CA LYS A 68 -12.07 9.32 -4.46
C LYS A 68 -13.18 10.32 -4.16
N GLN A 69 -13.73 10.30 -2.96
CA GLN A 69 -14.79 11.21 -2.53
C GLN A 69 -14.37 12.69 -2.63
N ILE A 70 -13.15 13.01 -2.21
CA ILE A 70 -12.61 14.37 -2.31
C ILE A 70 -12.47 14.79 -3.77
N LYS A 71 -11.93 13.94 -4.65
CA LYS A 71 -11.80 14.26 -6.08
C LYS A 71 -13.14 14.43 -6.78
N GLU A 72 -14.18 13.67 -6.38
CA GLU A 72 -15.54 13.84 -6.91
C GLU A 72 -16.17 15.19 -6.49
N GLN A 73 -15.91 15.65 -5.27
CA GLN A 73 -16.47 16.89 -4.72
C GLN A 73 -15.62 18.12 -5.06
N HIS A 74 -14.30 17.95 -5.21
CA HIS A 74 -13.31 19.01 -5.43
C HIS A 74 -12.33 18.58 -6.53
N PRO A 75 -12.74 18.56 -7.82
CA PRO A 75 -11.90 18.07 -8.92
C PRO A 75 -10.56 18.78 -9.07
N GLU A 76 -10.50 20.08 -8.72
CA GLU A 76 -9.30 20.93 -8.78
C GLU A 76 -8.31 20.69 -7.63
N LEU A 77 -8.76 20.11 -6.51
CA LEU A 77 -7.92 19.90 -5.34
C LEU A 77 -6.86 18.81 -5.61
N GLY A 78 -5.61 19.13 -5.32
CA GLY A 78 -4.51 18.14 -5.37
C GLY A 78 -4.70 17.06 -4.31
N VAL A 79 -4.60 15.80 -4.73
CA VAL A 79 -4.67 14.64 -3.80
C VAL A 79 -3.45 13.76 -4.02
N LEU A 80 -2.61 13.63 -2.99
CA LEU A 80 -1.42 12.79 -2.98
C LEU A 80 -1.60 11.63 -2.01
N VAL A 81 -1.74 10.43 -2.54
CA VAL A 81 -1.89 9.20 -1.75
C VAL A 81 -0.52 8.60 -1.48
N LEU A 82 -0.27 8.22 -0.22
CA LEU A 82 0.91 7.49 0.23
C LEU A 82 0.53 6.07 0.59
N SER A 83 1.31 5.09 0.14
CA SER A 83 1.08 3.68 0.44
C SER A 83 2.37 2.95 0.81
N GLN A 84 2.29 1.92 1.63
CA GLN A 84 3.42 1.03 1.89
C GLN A 84 3.66 0.04 0.74
N HIS A 85 2.59 -0.29 0.00
CA HIS A 85 2.62 -1.30 -1.06
C HIS A 85 2.01 -0.75 -2.36
N VAL A 86 2.34 -1.40 -3.48
CA VAL A 86 1.71 -1.09 -4.77
C VAL A 86 0.29 -1.67 -4.77
N GLU A 87 -0.71 -0.80 -4.74
CA GLU A 87 -2.13 -1.17 -4.81
C GLU A 87 -2.75 -0.51 -6.05
N THR A 88 -2.85 -1.28 -7.14
CA THR A 88 -3.25 -0.75 -8.45
C THR A 88 -4.73 -0.46 -8.56
N ALA A 89 -5.58 -1.22 -7.85
CA ALA A 89 -7.04 -1.11 -7.94
C ALA A 89 -7.56 0.30 -7.67
N HIS A 90 -6.98 1.01 -6.69
CA HIS A 90 -7.39 2.37 -6.34
C HIS A 90 -6.72 3.46 -7.18
N ALA A 91 -5.53 3.16 -7.72
CA ALA A 91 -4.79 4.13 -8.54
C ALA A 91 -5.44 4.33 -9.92
N VAL A 92 -5.97 3.26 -10.55
CA VAL A 92 -6.52 3.28 -11.92
C VAL A 92 -7.64 4.31 -12.09
N GLU A 93 -8.60 4.34 -11.16
CA GLU A 93 -9.76 5.23 -11.25
C GLU A 93 -9.38 6.72 -11.07
N LEU A 94 -8.37 7.00 -10.25
CA LEU A 94 -7.99 8.35 -9.86
C LEU A 94 -6.92 8.98 -10.77
N VAL A 95 -6.10 8.15 -11.42
CA VAL A 95 -5.01 8.61 -12.31
C VAL A 95 -5.53 9.41 -13.52
N SER A 96 -6.73 9.11 -14.01
CA SER A 96 -7.34 9.85 -15.14
C SER A 96 -7.82 11.26 -14.78
N GLN A 97 -7.92 11.56 -13.48
CA GLN A 97 -8.31 12.88 -12.98
C GLN A 97 -7.04 13.69 -12.69
N GLY A 98 -6.84 14.84 -13.33
CA GLY A 98 -5.71 15.74 -13.03
C GLY A 98 -5.62 16.09 -11.53
N GLY A 99 -4.44 16.48 -11.03
CA GLY A 99 -4.24 16.79 -9.61
C GLY A 99 -4.25 15.54 -8.72
N PHE A 100 -3.77 14.41 -9.24
CA PHE A 100 -3.67 13.16 -8.47
C PHE A 100 -2.25 12.60 -8.45
N GLY A 101 -1.80 12.18 -7.26
CA GLY A 101 -0.54 11.49 -7.08
C GLY A 101 -0.70 10.21 -6.26
N TYR A 102 0.11 9.22 -6.57
CA TYR A 102 0.23 7.98 -5.81
C TYR A 102 1.70 7.62 -5.67
N LEU A 103 2.23 7.69 -4.46
CA LEU A 103 3.62 7.40 -4.15
C LEU A 103 3.74 6.33 -3.07
N LEU A 104 4.82 5.57 -3.13
CA LEU A 104 5.18 4.69 -2.02
C LEU A 104 5.77 5.51 -0.86
N LYS A 105 5.45 5.14 0.39
CA LYS A 105 5.93 5.85 1.60
C LYS A 105 7.45 5.98 1.68
N ASN A 106 8.20 5.05 1.08
CA ASN A 106 9.67 5.14 1.01
C ASN A 106 10.18 6.31 0.12
N ARG A 107 9.34 6.87 -0.75
CA ARG A 107 9.70 8.05 -1.57
C ARG A 107 9.84 9.33 -0.74
N VAL A 108 9.24 9.36 0.45
CA VAL A 108 9.39 10.49 1.39
C VAL A 108 10.85 10.66 1.85
N LEU A 109 11.67 9.62 1.78
CA LEU A 109 13.09 9.66 2.13
C LEU A 109 13.90 10.56 1.18
N ASP A 110 13.48 10.73 -0.08
CA ASP A 110 14.01 11.74 -0.99
C ASP A 110 13.12 12.99 -0.89
N VAL A 111 13.41 13.82 0.10
CA VAL A 111 12.60 14.99 0.47
C VAL A 111 12.41 15.93 -0.72
N GLY A 112 13.47 16.20 -1.49
CA GLY A 112 13.39 17.11 -2.64
C GLY A 112 12.46 16.59 -3.74
N ALA A 113 12.59 15.31 -4.09
CA ALA A 113 11.72 14.67 -5.08
C ALA A 113 10.27 14.57 -4.60
N PHE A 114 10.06 14.28 -3.30
CA PHE A 114 8.75 14.21 -2.68
C PHE A 114 8.02 15.56 -2.70
N LEU A 115 8.66 16.64 -2.26
CA LEU A 115 8.07 17.99 -2.28
C LEU A 115 7.76 18.45 -3.71
N ALA A 116 8.67 18.21 -4.67
CA ALA A 116 8.43 18.54 -6.07
C ALA A 116 7.26 17.75 -6.67
N ALA A 117 7.05 16.50 -6.24
CA ALA A 117 5.88 15.71 -6.64
C ALA A 117 4.59 16.28 -6.03
N ALA A 118 4.62 16.66 -4.76
CA ALA A 118 3.49 17.28 -4.06
C ALA A 118 3.07 18.62 -4.71
N GLU A 119 4.03 19.48 -5.02
CA GLU A 119 3.79 20.76 -5.73
C GLU A 119 3.19 20.55 -7.11
N ARG A 120 3.68 19.56 -7.86
CA ARG A 120 3.14 19.22 -9.18
C ARG A 120 1.69 18.75 -9.09
N VAL A 121 1.34 17.94 -8.09
CA VAL A 121 -0.03 17.48 -7.85
C VAL A 121 -0.93 18.65 -7.45
N ALA A 122 -0.48 19.53 -6.56
CA ALA A 122 -1.22 20.73 -6.17
C ALA A 122 -1.48 21.69 -7.36
N ALA A 123 -0.56 21.72 -8.33
CA ALA A 123 -0.72 22.50 -9.57
C ALA A 123 -1.60 21.81 -10.65
N GLY A 124 -2.29 20.70 -10.31
CA GLY A 124 -3.17 19.99 -11.23
C GLY A 124 -2.46 18.91 -12.08
N GLY A 125 -1.14 18.72 -11.92
CA GLY A 125 -0.39 17.66 -12.57
C GLY A 125 -0.54 16.31 -11.89
N SER A 126 0.24 15.31 -12.33
CA SER A 126 0.23 13.97 -11.75
C SER A 126 1.61 13.56 -11.23
N ALA A 127 1.63 12.75 -10.19
CA ALA A 127 2.84 12.15 -9.64
C ALA A 127 2.60 10.67 -9.30
N LEU A 128 3.09 9.78 -10.15
CA LEU A 128 2.92 8.34 -9.98
C LEU A 128 4.26 7.69 -9.69
N ASP A 129 4.28 6.80 -8.70
CA ASP A 129 5.43 5.95 -8.44
C ASP A 129 5.71 5.07 -9.67
N PRO A 130 6.97 4.95 -10.13
CA PRO A 130 7.31 4.10 -11.27
C PRO A 130 6.87 2.64 -11.10
N GLN A 131 6.84 2.12 -9.87
CA GLN A 131 6.37 0.76 -9.59
C GLN A 131 4.85 0.65 -9.80
N VAL A 132 4.09 1.68 -9.43
CA VAL A 132 2.65 1.75 -9.70
C VAL A 132 2.39 1.84 -11.20
N VAL A 133 3.15 2.67 -11.92
CA VAL A 133 3.05 2.78 -13.38
C VAL A 133 3.36 1.43 -14.06
N ALA A 134 4.42 0.74 -13.63
CA ALA A 134 4.76 -0.58 -14.18
C ALA A 134 3.63 -1.59 -14.00
N SER A 135 2.98 -1.61 -12.84
CA SER A 135 1.83 -2.48 -12.57
C SER A 135 0.58 -2.10 -13.38
N LEU A 136 0.38 -0.81 -13.68
CA LEU A 136 -0.75 -0.33 -14.49
C LEU A 136 -0.59 -0.65 -15.99
N VAL A 137 0.64 -0.56 -16.50
CA VAL A 137 0.94 -0.79 -17.94
C VAL A 137 1.03 -2.26 -18.27
N SER A 138 1.31 -3.12 -17.30
CA SER A 138 1.38 -4.58 -17.45
C SER A 138 0.35 -5.27 -16.54
N PRO A 139 -0.96 -5.13 -16.79
CA PRO A 139 -1.98 -5.85 -16.04
C PRO A 139 -1.79 -7.35 -16.26
N GLY A 140 -1.39 -8.08 -15.25
CA GLY A 140 -1.06 -9.50 -15.33
C GLY A 140 0.43 -9.81 -15.40
N SER A 141 1.34 -8.83 -15.28
CA SER A 141 2.73 -9.12 -14.98
C SER A 141 2.88 -9.53 -13.51
N ALA A 142 3.79 -10.46 -13.26
CA ALA A 142 4.03 -11.14 -11.97
C ALA A 142 4.18 -10.27 -10.71
N ALA A 143 3.95 -8.96 -10.77
CA ALA A 143 3.99 -8.03 -9.64
C ALA A 143 2.69 -8.01 -8.82
N ASP A 144 1.56 -8.42 -9.40
CA ASP A 144 0.26 -8.48 -8.72
C ASP A 144 -0.09 -9.89 -8.19
N ASP A 145 0.68 -10.92 -8.56
CA ASP A 145 0.56 -12.25 -7.95
C ASP A 145 1.60 -12.39 -6.84
N PRO A 146 1.21 -12.27 -5.56
CA PRO A 146 2.14 -12.46 -4.44
C PRO A 146 2.82 -13.83 -4.47
N LEU A 147 2.26 -14.77 -5.24
CA LEU A 147 2.79 -16.11 -5.41
C LEU A 147 3.76 -16.23 -6.60
N ALA A 148 3.88 -15.22 -7.45
CA ALA A 148 4.75 -15.27 -8.64
C ALA A 148 6.25 -15.45 -8.31
N ALA A 149 6.68 -14.96 -7.14
CA ALA A 149 8.04 -15.14 -6.65
C ALA A 149 8.35 -16.56 -6.17
N LEU A 150 7.32 -17.41 -6.02
CA LEU A 150 7.48 -18.78 -5.55
C LEU A 150 7.88 -19.70 -6.70
N SER A 151 8.87 -20.57 -6.45
CA SER A 151 9.15 -21.70 -7.35
C SER A 151 7.98 -22.70 -7.35
N GLY A 152 7.90 -23.55 -8.36
CA GLY A 152 6.87 -24.60 -8.44
C GLY A 152 6.82 -25.44 -7.16
N ARG A 153 8.00 -25.78 -6.60
CA ARG A 153 8.09 -26.58 -5.37
C ARG A 153 7.63 -25.83 -4.12
N GLU A 154 7.89 -24.55 -4.04
CA GLU A 154 7.41 -23.69 -2.95
C GLU A 154 5.90 -23.48 -3.03
N ARG A 155 5.36 -23.40 -4.23
CA ARG A 155 3.91 -23.32 -4.47
C ARG A 155 3.19 -24.61 -4.02
N GLU A 156 3.71 -25.79 -4.41
CA GLU A 156 3.19 -27.09 -3.93
C GLU A 156 3.21 -27.19 -2.39
N VAL A 157 4.29 -26.73 -1.75
CA VAL A 157 4.37 -26.71 -0.28
C VAL A 157 3.31 -25.78 0.31
N LEU A 158 3.10 -24.60 -0.27
CA LEU A 158 2.10 -23.63 0.20
C LEU A 158 0.67 -24.16 0.01
N GLU A 159 0.37 -24.83 -1.10
CA GLU A 159 -0.92 -25.49 -1.34
C GLU A 159 -1.22 -26.55 -0.26
N LEU A 160 -0.25 -27.40 0.03
CA LEU A 160 -0.40 -28.42 1.10
C LEU A 160 -0.49 -27.79 2.50
N MET A 161 0.13 -26.63 2.73
CA MET A 161 -0.08 -25.86 3.96
C MET A 161 -1.52 -25.34 4.03
N ALA A 162 -2.10 -24.90 2.92
CA ALA A 162 -3.49 -24.44 2.84
C ALA A 162 -4.50 -25.58 3.04
N GLU A 163 -4.13 -26.82 2.65
CA GLU A 163 -4.91 -28.04 3.00
C GLU A 163 -4.82 -28.41 4.50
N GLY A 164 -4.03 -27.68 5.29
CA GLY A 164 -3.88 -27.93 6.73
C GLY A 164 -2.83 -28.98 7.12
N LEU A 165 -1.99 -29.46 6.18
CA LEU A 165 -0.99 -30.46 6.50
C LEU A 165 0.15 -29.89 7.37
N THR A 166 0.66 -30.68 8.29
CA THR A 166 1.88 -30.39 9.05
C THR A 166 3.12 -30.58 8.18
N ASN A 167 4.30 -30.10 8.60
CA ASN A 167 5.55 -30.33 7.87
C ASN A 167 5.86 -31.83 7.67
N ALA A 168 5.55 -32.66 8.65
CA ALA A 168 5.67 -34.12 8.53
C ALA A 168 4.68 -34.68 7.48
N GLY A 169 3.45 -34.18 7.43
CA GLY A 169 2.44 -34.56 6.42
C GLY A 169 2.87 -34.16 5.01
N ILE A 170 3.40 -32.93 4.84
CA ILE A 170 3.94 -32.43 3.58
C ILE A 170 5.15 -33.24 3.14
N ALA A 171 6.08 -33.52 4.07
CA ALA A 171 7.26 -34.33 3.81
C ALA A 171 6.89 -35.72 3.27
N LYS A 172 5.92 -36.36 3.89
CA LYS A 172 5.41 -37.66 3.44
C LYS A 172 4.75 -37.57 2.07
N ARG A 173 3.92 -36.55 1.81
CA ARG A 173 3.20 -36.34 0.55
C ARG A 173 4.13 -36.06 -0.63
N LEU A 174 5.19 -35.30 -0.39
CA LEU A 174 6.14 -34.86 -1.41
C LEU A 174 7.40 -35.73 -1.51
N VAL A 175 7.50 -36.78 -0.68
CA VAL A 175 8.64 -37.69 -0.59
C VAL A 175 9.96 -36.89 -0.30
N LEU A 176 9.88 -36.02 0.70
CA LEU A 176 10.99 -35.18 1.16
C LEU A 176 11.32 -35.46 2.64
N SER A 177 12.45 -34.93 3.10
CA SER A 177 12.71 -34.83 4.54
C SER A 177 11.94 -33.65 5.15
N GLU A 178 11.56 -33.75 6.43
CA GLU A 178 10.96 -32.62 7.16
C GLU A 178 11.84 -31.37 7.13
N ARG A 179 13.17 -31.55 7.25
CA ARG A 179 14.14 -30.45 7.15
C ARG A 179 14.08 -29.72 5.80
N THR A 180 13.85 -30.48 4.72
CA THR A 180 13.69 -29.88 3.38
C THR A 180 12.39 -29.09 3.29
N VAL A 181 11.29 -29.60 3.86
CA VAL A 181 10.01 -28.88 3.93
C VAL A 181 10.15 -27.61 4.76
N GLU A 182 10.82 -27.64 5.91
CA GLU A 182 11.11 -26.47 6.73
C GLU A 182 11.89 -25.39 5.95
N ALA A 183 12.87 -25.80 5.15
CA ALA A 183 13.60 -24.87 4.29
C ALA A 183 12.69 -24.21 3.24
N HIS A 184 11.80 -24.99 2.60
CA HIS A 184 10.82 -24.45 1.66
C HIS A 184 9.81 -23.52 2.35
N VAL A 185 9.29 -23.89 3.51
CA VAL A 185 8.38 -23.03 4.31
C VAL A 185 9.06 -21.71 4.65
N ARG A 186 10.32 -21.75 5.11
CA ARG A 186 11.07 -20.52 5.41
C ARG A 186 11.24 -19.66 4.16
N SER A 187 11.56 -20.24 3.02
CA SER A 187 11.70 -19.53 1.74
C SER A 187 10.37 -18.92 1.30
N VAL A 188 9.26 -19.65 1.42
CA VAL A 188 7.90 -19.14 1.14
C VAL A 188 7.61 -17.91 2.00
N LEU A 189 7.78 -18.01 3.32
CA LEU A 189 7.54 -16.91 4.25
C LEU A 189 8.38 -15.67 3.95
N MET A 190 9.64 -15.87 3.56
CA MET A 190 10.54 -14.78 3.17
C MET A 190 10.08 -14.12 1.85
N LYS A 191 9.76 -14.92 0.83
CA LYS A 191 9.32 -14.41 -0.49
C LYS A 191 7.97 -13.73 -0.44
N LEU A 192 7.08 -14.15 0.45
CA LEU A 192 5.80 -13.48 0.74
C LEU A 192 5.95 -12.28 1.68
N SER A 193 7.19 -11.89 2.02
CA SER A 193 7.50 -10.76 2.92
C SER A 193 6.78 -10.82 4.28
N ILE A 194 6.55 -12.04 4.80
CA ILE A 194 5.88 -12.24 6.10
C ILE A 194 6.92 -12.03 7.22
N PRO A 195 6.75 -10.97 8.06
CA PRO A 195 7.74 -10.58 9.06
C PRO A 195 7.92 -11.63 10.16
N GLU A 196 9.08 -11.60 10.81
CA GLU A 196 9.41 -12.43 12.00
C GLU A 196 8.88 -11.79 13.29
N SER A 197 7.64 -11.32 13.32
CA SER A 197 7.03 -10.78 14.53
C SER A 197 6.40 -11.90 15.37
N GLY A 198 6.61 -11.86 16.70
CA GLY A 198 6.22 -12.93 17.62
C GLY A 198 4.72 -13.15 17.83
N ASP A 199 3.88 -12.23 17.41
CA ASP A 199 2.43 -12.21 17.72
C ASP A 199 1.53 -12.80 16.62
N ALA A 200 2.05 -13.10 15.43
CA ALA A 200 1.27 -13.63 14.32
C ALA A 200 1.71 -15.04 13.92
N HIS A 201 0.74 -15.93 13.72
CA HIS A 201 1.00 -17.25 13.17
C HIS A 201 1.38 -17.14 11.69
N ARG A 202 2.67 -16.99 11.41
CA ARG A 202 3.25 -16.79 10.06
C ARG A 202 2.73 -17.78 9.01
N ARG A 203 2.52 -19.03 9.44
CA ARG A 203 1.94 -20.07 8.58
C ARG A 203 0.52 -19.72 8.15
N VAL A 204 -0.30 -19.17 9.05
CA VAL A 204 -1.67 -18.73 8.75
C VAL A 204 -1.64 -17.57 7.76
N LEU A 205 -0.73 -16.61 7.94
CA LEU A 205 -0.58 -15.48 7.00
C LEU A 205 -0.20 -15.94 5.59
N ALA A 206 0.69 -16.95 5.46
CA ALA A 206 1.04 -17.52 4.17
C ALA A 206 -0.16 -18.19 3.48
N VAL A 207 -0.96 -18.93 4.24
CA VAL A 207 -2.18 -19.58 3.75
C VAL A 207 -3.23 -18.54 3.32
N LEU A 208 -3.41 -17.47 4.10
CA LEU A 208 -4.32 -16.38 3.73
C LEU A 208 -3.88 -15.69 2.43
N ALA A 209 -2.59 -15.42 2.25
CA ALA A 209 -2.04 -14.88 1.00
C ALA A 209 -2.33 -15.79 -0.21
N HIS A 210 -2.21 -17.11 -0.04
CA HIS A 210 -2.55 -18.09 -1.07
C HIS A 210 -4.04 -18.08 -1.42
N LEU A 211 -4.93 -18.08 -0.42
CA LEU A 211 -6.37 -18.08 -0.63
C LEU A 211 -6.85 -16.78 -1.29
N THR A 212 -6.27 -15.64 -0.92
CA THR A 212 -6.58 -14.34 -1.53
C THR A 212 -6.16 -14.31 -3.00
N ALA A 213 -4.96 -14.82 -3.34
CA ALA A 213 -4.51 -14.91 -4.72
C ALA A 213 -5.40 -15.84 -5.57
N ALA A 214 -5.89 -16.95 -4.99
CA ALA A 214 -6.81 -17.87 -5.67
C ALA A 214 -8.19 -17.25 -5.95
N GLN A 215 -8.66 -16.29 -5.15
CA GLN A 215 -9.93 -15.59 -5.37
C GLN A 215 -9.88 -14.53 -6.47
N ILE A 216 -8.69 -14.05 -6.83
CA ILE A 216 -8.48 -13.04 -7.88
C ILE A 216 -8.51 -13.69 -9.29
N GLN A 217 -8.43 -15.00 -9.39
CA GLN A 217 -8.43 -15.73 -10.67
C GLN A 217 -9.84 -16.16 -11.16
N TYR A 218 -10.91 -15.77 -10.48
CA TYR A 218 -12.30 -15.96 -10.88
C TYR A 218 -12.98 -14.59 -11.08
#